data_2ddd0376df30fa8a9bd849c826536f6f
#
_entry.id   2ddd0376df30fa8a9bd849c826536f6f
#
_cell.length_a   1.000
_cell.length_b   1.000
_cell.length_c   1.000
_cell.angle_alpha   90.00
_cell.angle_beta   90.00
_cell.angle_gamma   90.00
#
_symmetry.space_group_name_H-M   'P 1'
#
loop_
_entity.id
_entity.type
_entity.pdbx_description
1 polymer ?
#
loop_
_entity_poly.entity_id
_entity_poly.type
_entity_poly.pdbx_seq_one_letter_code
_entity_poly.pdbx_strand_id
1 'polypeptide(L)'
;GEGGQADTILLLVLDRSEKTLKVIEVSRDTMIDISVYDASGSFLAKSKAQIALQYAYGNSTRKSSQLMKNTVSDLFYGIPVNGVITLDIEGLSKIVDAVGGVRIVVPDDYSVIDPAFTTGTEVVMDGSQAENYIRYRDTAVTGSNDDRMRRQNQFLMALIQQLKGMDGSTLYDVVMRGAGEY
;
A
#
# COMPACT_ATOMS: atom_id res chain seq x y z
N GLY A 1 19.28 6.70 -7.52
CA GLY A 1 18.61 5.80 -6.57
C GLY A 1 17.39 5.18 -7.25
N GLU A 2 17.27 3.88 -7.19
CA GLU A 2 16.11 3.13 -7.69
C GLU A 2 14.89 3.24 -6.74
N GLY A 3 14.76 4.36 -6.03
CA GLY A 3 13.68 4.58 -5.08
C GLY A 3 12.37 4.87 -5.79
N GLY A 4 11.45 3.90 -5.84
CA GLY A 4 10.06 4.12 -6.24
C GLY A 4 9.38 5.11 -5.29
N GLN A 5 8.24 5.64 -5.70
CA GLN A 5 7.36 6.42 -4.84
C GLN A 5 6.46 5.49 -4.02
N ALA A 6 5.97 5.96 -2.88
CA ALA A 6 4.93 5.26 -2.14
C ALA A 6 3.57 5.49 -2.82
N ASP A 7 2.98 4.45 -3.40
CA ASP A 7 1.68 4.54 -4.06
C ASP A 7 0.52 4.56 -3.06
N THR A 8 0.71 3.92 -1.92
CA THR A 8 -0.28 3.81 -0.85
C THR A 8 0.39 3.98 0.50
N ILE A 9 -0.20 4.82 1.35
CA ILE A 9 0.29 5.11 2.69
C ILE A 9 -0.86 4.90 3.67
N LEU A 10 -0.71 3.94 4.58
CA LEU A 10 -1.68 3.62 5.61
C LEU A 10 -1.07 3.82 7.00
N LEU A 11 -1.75 4.58 7.85
CA LEU A 11 -1.44 4.65 9.27
C LEU A 11 -2.40 3.72 10.03
N LEU A 12 -1.84 2.70 10.66
CA LEU A 12 -2.58 1.75 11.48
C LEU A 12 -2.49 2.18 12.95
N VAL A 13 -3.63 2.39 13.59
CA VAL A 13 -3.73 2.76 15.01
C VAL A 13 -4.38 1.61 15.77
N LEU A 14 -3.56 0.89 16.54
CA LEU A 14 -4.00 -0.23 17.36
C LEU A 14 -4.27 0.25 18.80
N ASP A 15 -5.52 0.17 19.22
CA ASP A 15 -5.91 0.31 20.63
C ASP A 15 -5.96 -1.08 21.27
N ARG A 16 -5.00 -1.36 22.16
CA ARG A 16 -4.90 -2.66 22.83
C ARG A 16 -5.93 -2.85 23.93
N SER A 17 -6.43 -1.76 24.54
CA SER A 17 -7.43 -1.83 25.60
C SER A 17 -8.81 -2.15 25.05
N GLU A 18 -9.18 -1.49 23.97
CA GLU A 18 -10.45 -1.68 23.29
C GLU A 18 -10.40 -2.80 22.23
N LYS A 19 -9.19 -3.36 21.94
CA LYS A 19 -8.94 -4.33 20.87
C LYS A 19 -9.48 -3.85 19.51
N THR A 20 -9.31 -2.56 19.23
CA THR A 20 -9.74 -1.95 17.98
C THR A 20 -8.56 -1.56 17.13
N LEU A 21 -8.74 -1.66 15.82
CA LEU A 21 -7.83 -1.16 14.81
C LEU A 21 -8.52 -0.06 14.01
N LYS A 22 -7.85 1.09 13.90
CA LYS A 22 -8.25 2.15 12.97
C LYS A 22 -7.24 2.22 11.84
N VAL A 23 -7.73 2.31 10.62
CA VAL A 23 -6.91 2.49 9.42
C VAL A 23 -7.17 3.89 8.90
N ILE A 24 -6.13 4.69 8.81
CA ILE A 24 -6.15 6.04 8.24
C ILE A 24 -5.35 5.98 6.95
N GLU A 25 -6.02 6.23 5.83
CA GLU A 25 -5.35 6.38 4.54
C GLU A 25 -4.82 7.81 4.42
N VAL A 26 -3.54 7.93 4.06
CA VAL A 26 -2.91 9.21 3.75
C VAL A 26 -2.77 9.29 2.24
N SER A 27 -3.44 10.29 1.63
CA SER A 27 -3.29 10.51 0.18
C SER A 27 -1.83 10.71 -0.19
N ARG A 28 -1.36 9.99 -1.19
CA ARG A 28 0.00 10.11 -1.73
C ARG A 28 0.34 11.53 -2.20
N ASP A 29 -0.69 12.31 -2.56
CA ASP A 29 -0.57 13.68 -3.06
C ASP A 29 -0.61 14.72 -1.95
N THR A 30 -0.69 14.30 -0.67
CA THR A 30 -0.64 15.21 0.48
C THR A 30 0.64 16.05 0.44
N MET A 31 0.47 17.37 0.43
CA MET A 31 1.59 18.32 0.40
C MET A 31 2.12 18.57 1.82
N ILE A 32 3.37 18.19 2.06
CA ILE A 32 4.05 18.32 3.35
C ILE A 32 5.53 18.68 3.12
N ASP A 33 6.21 19.18 4.14
CA ASP A 33 7.65 19.37 4.11
C ASP A 33 8.37 18.03 4.19
N ILE A 34 8.94 17.58 3.07
CA ILE A 34 9.74 16.37 2.96
C ILE A 34 11.24 16.68 3.09
N SER A 35 12.00 15.70 3.55
CA SER A 35 13.48 15.81 3.63
C SER A 35 14.09 15.39 2.30
N VAL A 36 14.85 16.31 1.70
CA VAL A 36 15.56 16.12 0.42
C VAL A 36 17.00 15.73 0.70
N TYR A 37 17.50 14.73 -0.01
CA TYR A 37 18.87 14.23 0.11
C TYR A 37 19.55 14.21 -1.27
N ASP A 38 20.86 14.37 -1.29
CA ASP A 38 21.66 14.22 -2.51
C ASP A 38 21.91 12.74 -2.85
N ALA A 39 22.60 12.49 -3.95
CA ALA A 39 22.95 11.14 -4.41
C ALA A 39 23.89 10.39 -3.44
N SER A 40 24.61 11.11 -2.58
CA SER A 40 25.45 10.52 -1.53
C SER A 40 24.67 10.13 -0.27
N GLY A 41 23.38 10.53 -0.18
CA GLY A 41 22.53 10.34 0.99
C GLY A 41 22.70 11.43 2.06
N SER A 42 23.37 12.56 1.73
CA SER A 42 23.51 13.70 2.62
C SER A 42 22.27 14.58 2.57
N PHE A 43 21.78 15.01 3.74
CA PHE A 43 20.63 15.89 3.83
C PHE A 43 20.94 17.26 3.20
N LEU A 44 20.05 17.73 2.34
CA LEU A 44 20.18 19.05 1.68
C LEU A 44 19.25 20.09 2.31
N ALA A 45 17.95 19.79 2.35
CA ALA A 45 16.94 20.75 2.79
C ALA A 45 15.60 20.04 3.10
N LYS A 46 14.66 20.78 3.70
CA LYS A 46 13.24 20.46 3.63
C LYS A 46 12.61 21.20 2.45
N SER A 47 11.70 20.55 1.75
CA SER A 47 10.96 21.10 0.61
C SER A 47 9.52 20.66 0.64
N LYS A 48 8.59 21.58 0.36
CA LYS A 48 7.17 21.27 0.28
C LYS A 48 6.88 20.49 -1.00
N ALA A 49 6.48 19.23 -0.84
CA ALA A 49 6.21 18.32 -1.95
C ALA A 49 5.17 17.25 -1.56
N GLN A 50 4.79 16.42 -2.51
CA GLN A 50 3.91 15.28 -2.25
C GLN A 50 4.60 14.28 -1.32
N ILE A 51 3.86 13.79 -0.30
CA ILE A 51 4.39 12.84 0.69
C ILE A 51 4.94 11.56 0.05
N ALA A 52 4.36 11.10 -1.06
CA ALA A 52 4.83 9.94 -1.82
C ALA A 52 6.30 10.02 -2.22
N LEU A 53 6.80 11.22 -2.51
CA LEU A 53 8.18 11.47 -2.92
C LEU A 53 9.19 11.24 -1.79
N GLN A 54 8.75 11.30 -0.53
CA GLN A 54 9.67 11.08 0.60
C GLN A 54 10.33 9.70 0.55
N TYR A 55 9.61 8.68 0.07
CA TYR A 55 10.14 7.33 -0.06
C TYR A 55 11.31 7.25 -1.06
N ALA A 56 11.24 8.02 -2.15
CA ALA A 56 12.24 8.03 -3.20
C ALA A 56 13.60 8.62 -2.77
N TYR A 57 13.64 9.41 -1.69
CA TYR A 57 14.88 9.99 -1.16
C TYR A 57 15.70 9.07 -0.26
N GLY A 58 15.23 7.85 -0.01
CA GLY A 58 16.03 6.85 0.66
C GLY A 58 16.99 6.14 -0.32
N ASN A 59 18.19 5.83 0.15
CA ASN A 59 19.17 5.05 -0.61
C ASN A 59 19.09 3.54 -0.33
N SER A 60 18.10 3.12 0.41
CA SER A 60 17.75 1.73 0.73
C SER A 60 16.31 1.67 1.22
N THR A 61 15.68 0.48 1.13
CA THR A 61 14.33 0.24 1.66
C THR A 61 14.20 0.70 3.12
N ARG A 62 15.18 0.36 3.96
CA ARG A 62 15.20 0.76 5.38
C ARG A 62 15.21 2.28 5.55
N LYS A 63 16.03 2.99 4.77
CA LYS A 63 16.12 4.47 4.85
C LYS A 63 14.85 5.11 4.33
N SER A 64 14.32 4.65 3.19
CA SER A 64 13.05 5.11 2.61
C SER A 64 11.89 4.95 3.58
N SER A 65 11.77 3.77 4.21
CA SER A 65 10.75 3.47 5.21
C SER A 65 10.88 4.37 6.45
N GLN A 66 12.11 4.61 6.92
CA GLN A 66 12.35 5.49 8.07
C GLN A 66 12.00 6.95 7.74
N LEU A 67 12.32 7.42 6.55
CA LEU A 67 11.96 8.76 6.09
C LEU A 67 10.43 8.91 6.00
N MET A 68 9.75 7.94 5.41
CA MET A 68 8.29 7.94 5.33
C MET A 68 7.65 7.92 6.72
N LYS A 69 8.14 7.07 7.62
CA LYS A 69 7.69 7.01 9.02
C LYS A 69 7.76 8.36 9.71
N ASN A 70 8.89 9.06 9.58
CA ASN A 70 9.11 10.38 10.18
C ASN A 70 8.15 11.41 9.57
N THR A 71 7.98 11.40 8.26
CA THR A 71 7.10 12.35 7.56
C THR A 71 5.62 12.12 7.90
N VAL A 72 5.19 10.87 8.06
CA VAL A 72 3.83 10.56 8.57
C VAL A 72 3.69 11.04 10.01
N SER A 73 4.69 10.84 10.86
CA SER A 73 4.69 11.40 12.22
C SER A 73 4.53 12.92 12.21
N ASP A 74 5.33 13.62 11.38
CA ASP A 74 5.25 15.08 11.24
C ASP A 74 3.87 15.54 10.73
N LEU A 75 3.25 14.82 9.80
CA LEU A 75 1.90 15.09 9.30
C LEU A 75 0.84 15.08 10.42
N PHE A 76 1.02 14.22 11.40
CA PHE A 76 0.14 14.09 12.55
C PHE A 76 0.73 14.75 13.82
N TYR A 77 1.38 15.90 13.64
CA TYR A 77 1.90 16.73 14.74
C TYR A 77 2.92 16.04 15.66
N GLY A 78 3.73 15.16 15.11
CA GLY A 78 4.79 14.47 15.85
C GLY A 78 4.32 13.29 16.70
N ILE A 79 3.17 12.68 16.38
CA ILE A 79 2.76 11.46 17.07
C ILE A 79 3.81 10.35 16.93
N PRO A 80 4.05 9.54 17.95
CA PRO A 80 5.00 8.45 17.85
C PRO A 80 4.45 7.34 16.93
N VAL A 81 5.14 7.09 15.80
CA VAL A 81 4.90 5.94 14.94
C VAL A 81 5.85 4.83 15.39
N ASN A 82 5.34 3.75 15.97
CA ASN A 82 6.13 2.70 16.60
C ASN A 82 6.85 1.79 15.60
N GLY A 83 6.25 1.53 14.44
CA GLY A 83 6.81 0.66 13.40
C GLY A 83 6.48 1.18 12.01
N VAL A 84 7.15 0.63 11.01
CA VAL A 84 6.85 0.83 9.59
C VAL A 84 7.02 -0.50 8.87
N ILE A 85 6.08 -0.80 7.99
CA ILE A 85 6.12 -1.95 7.10
C ILE A 85 6.01 -1.43 5.69
N THR A 86 6.92 -1.87 4.84
CA THR A 86 6.91 -1.55 3.42
C THR A 86 6.66 -2.83 2.65
N LEU A 87 5.69 -2.79 1.77
CA LEU A 87 5.29 -3.93 0.94
C LEU A 87 5.43 -3.52 -0.52
N ASP A 88 6.02 -4.38 -1.29
CA ASP A 88 5.86 -4.42 -2.74
C ASP A 88 4.65 -5.28 -3.12
N ILE A 89 4.45 -5.48 -4.41
CA ILE A 89 3.30 -6.26 -4.91
C ILE A 89 3.40 -7.74 -4.48
N GLU A 90 4.61 -8.29 -4.36
CA GLU A 90 4.80 -9.66 -3.88
C GLU A 90 4.43 -9.78 -2.39
N GLY A 91 4.85 -8.83 -1.57
CA GLY A 91 4.44 -8.76 -0.17
C GLY A 91 2.93 -8.58 0.00
N LEU A 92 2.30 -7.81 -0.89
CA LEU A 92 0.85 -7.64 -0.92
C LEU A 92 0.14 -8.98 -1.24
N SER A 93 0.64 -9.74 -2.21
CA SER A 93 0.13 -11.07 -2.56
C SER A 93 0.14 -12.02 -1.34
N LYS A 94 1.23 -12.04 -0.58
CA LYS A 94 1.33 -12.85 0.66
C LYS A 94 0.33 -12.43 1.74
N ILE A 95 0.07 -11.12 1.87
CA ILE A 95 -0.99 -10.63 2.78
C ILE A 95 -2.36 -11.10 2.32
N VAL A 96 -2.65 -11.02 1.02
CA VAL A 96 -3.92 -11.50 0.46
C VAL A 96 -4.15 -12.96 0.82
N ASP A 97 -3.16 -13.82 0.64
CA ASP A 97 -3.28 -15.25 0.99
C ASP A 97 -3.45 -15.43 2.51
N ALA A 98 -2.74 -14.64 3.32
CA ALA A 98 -2.81 -14.72 4.77
C ALA A 98 -4.18 -14.30 5.34
N VAL A 99 -4.92 -13.41 4.64
CA VAL A 99 -6.30 -13.02 5.01
C VAL A 99 -7.38 -13.93 4.42
N GLY A 100 -6.99 -14.97 3.67
CA GLY A 100 -7.92 -15.89 3.04
C GLY A 100 -8.53 -15.38 1.73
N GLY A 101 -7.82 -14.50 1.03
CA GLY A 101 -8.26 -13.87 -0.21
C GLY A 101 -8.97 -12.54 0.00
N VAL A 102 -9.17 -11.77 -1.07
CA VAL A 102 -9.87 -10.48 -1.06
C VAL A 102 -11.11 -10.55 -1.94
N ARG A 103 -12.26 -10.23 -1.36
CA ARG A 103 -13.56 -10.24 -2.06
C ARG A 103 -13.75 -8.95 -2.85
N ILE A 104 -13.99 -9.12 -4.16
CA ILE A 104 -14.23 -8.01 -5.10
C ILE A 104 -15.40 -8.35 -6.03
N VAL A 105 -16.23 -7.36 -6.32
CA VAL A 105 -17.15 -7.42 -7.47
C VAL A 105 -16.41 -6.81 -8.67
N VAL A 106 -16.20 -7.61 -9.69
CA VAL A 106 -15.44 -7.22 -10.89
C VAL A 106 -16.23 -6.17 -11.68
N PRO A 107 -15.68 -4.94 -11.89
CA PRO A 107 -16.46 -3.85 -12.46
C PRO A 107 -16.64 -3.92 -13.98
N ASP A 108 -15.66 -4.51 -14.66
CA ASP A 108 -15.61 -4.63 -16.13
C ASP A 108 -15.13 -6.03 -16.52
N ASP A 109 -15.15 -6.37 -17.81
CA ASP A 109 -14.63 -7.66 -18.27
C ASP A 109 -13.10 -7.67 -18.29
N TYR A 110 -12.53 -8.40 -17.35
CA TYR A 110 -11.10 -8.67 -17.24
C TYR A 110 -10.77 -10.16 -17.43
N SER A 111 -11.59 -10.90 -18.19
CA SER A 111 -11.38 -12.32 -18.48
C SER A 111 -10.04 -12.61 -19.17
N VAL A 112 -9.42 -11.60 -19.78
CA VAL A 112 -8.05 -11.65 -20.31
C VAL A 112 -6.99 -11.84 -19.22
N ILE A 113 -7.29 -11.41 -17.97
CA ILE A 113 -6.40 -11.59 -16.81
C ILE A 113 -6.65 -12.95 -16.17
N ASP A 114 -7.91 -13.26 -15.91
CA ASP A 114 -8.38 -14.52 -15.33
C ASP A 114 -9.81 -14.79 -15.84
N PRO A 115 -10.13 -16.00 -16.32
CA PRO A 115 -11.48 -16.34 -16.81
C PRO A 115 -12.61 -16.07 -15.81
N ALA A 116 -12.32 -16.04 -14.51
CA ALA A 116 -13.30 -15.71 -13.47
C ALA A 116 -13.63 -14.21 -13.39
N PHE A 117 -12.82 -13.33 -14.02
CA PHE A 117 -12.95 -11.88 -13.89
C PHE A 117 -13.89 -11.29 -14.93
N THR A 118 -15.15 -11.72 -14.92
CA THR A 118 -16.20 -11.20 -15.79
C THR A 118 -17.02 -10.12 -15.08
N THR A 119 -17.55 -9.17 -15.83
CA THR A 119 -18.32 -8.02 -15.30
C THR A 119 -19.42 -8.46 -14.34
N GLY A 120 -19.46 -7.85 -13.16
CA GLY A 120 -20.46 -8.08 -12.12
C GLY A 120 -20.27 -9.37 -11.31
N THR A 121 -19.28 -10.19 -11.63
CA THR A 121 -18.99 -11.41 -10.86
C THR A 121 -18.32 -11.07 -9.54
N GLU A 122 -18.80 -11.65 -8.45
CA GLU A 122 -18.13 -11.62 -7.15
C GLU A 122 -17.05 -12.70 -7.10
N VAL A 123 -15.81 -12.31 -6.87
CA VAL A 123 -14.64 -13.20 -6.78
C VAL A 123 -13.93 -12.99 -5.45
N VAL A 124 -13.47 -14.07 -4.84
CA VAL A 124 -12.50 -14.01 -3.75
C VAL A 124 -11.13 -14.28 -4.36
N MET A 125 -10.38 -13.22 -4.62
CA MET A 125 -9.07 -13.31 -5.24
C MET A 125 -8.03 -13.82 -4.25
N ASP A 126 -7.28 -14.84 -4.64
CA ASP A 126 -6.04 -15.23 -3.95
C ASP A 126 -4.89 -14.26 -4.27
N GLY A 127 -3.72 -14.49 -3.66
CA GLY A 127 -2.57 -13.61 -3.83
C GLY A 127 -2.09 -13.52 -5.28
N SER A 128 -2.10 -14.62 -6.02
CA SER A 128 -1.69 -14.66 -7.43
C SER A 128 -2.69 -13.93 -8.34
N GLN A 129 -3.98 -14.15 -8.12
CA GLN A 129 -5.05 -13.44 -8.83
C GLN A 129 -5.01 -11.94 -8.54
N ALA A 130 -4.79 -11.56 -7.29
CA ALA A 130 -4.63 -10.17 -6.88
C ALA A 130 -3.44 -9.50 -7.56
N GLU A 131 -2.28 -10.17 -7.57
CA GLU A 131 -1.08 -9.66 -8.25
C GLU A 131 -1.33 -9.43 -9.74
N ASN A 132 -1.92 -10.40 -10.43
CA ASN A 132 -2.26 -10.28 -11.85
C ASN A 132 -3.27 -9.13 -12.08
N TYR A 133 -4.31 -9.03 -11.24
CA TYR A 133 -5.34 -8.00 -11.34
C TYR A 133 -4.79 -6.58 -11.22
N ILE A 134 -3.87 -6.34 -10.28
CA ILE A 134 -3.30 -5.00 -10.03
C ILE A 134 -2.15 -4.64 -10.97
N ARG A 135 -1.42 -5.64 -11.53
CA ARG A 135 -0.29 -5.42 -12.47
C ARG A 135 -0.74 -5.26 -13.90
N TYR A 136 -1.80 -5.93 -14.31
CA TYR A 136 -2.20 -5.98 -15.71
C TYR A 136 -2.37 -4.58 -16.31
N ARG A 137 -1.83 -4.42 -17.49
CA ARG A 137 -2.00 -3.23 -18.33
C ARG A 137 -1.98 -3.65 -19.78
N ASP A 138 -3.06 -3.35 -20.50
CA ASP A 138 -3.10 -3.46 -21.94
C ASP A 138 -2.39 -2.24 -22.55
N THR A 139 -1.14 -2.42 -22.97
CA THR A 139 -0.33 -1.33 -23.53
C THR A 139 -0.76 -0.91 -24.94
N ALA A 140 -1.62 -1.70 -25.59
CA ALA A 140 -2.17 -1.39 -26.91
C ALA A 140 -3.35 -0.42 -26.83
N VAL A 141 -3.96 -0.23 -25.64
CA VAL A 141 -5.15 0.61 -25.45
C VAL A 141 -4.78 1.93 -24.78
N THR A 142 -5.22 3.03 -25.39
CA THR A 142 -5.13 4.37 -24.79
C THR A 142 -6.00 4.42 -23.53
N GLY A 143 -5.48 5.00 -22.43
CA GLY A 143 -6.20 5.05 -21.15
C GLY A 143 -6.01 3.83 -20.26
N SER A 144 -5.28 2.81 -20.70
CA SER A 144 -5.03 1.59 -19.90
C SER A 144 -4.32 1.85 -18.57
N ASN A 145 -3.63 2.98 -18.43
CA ASN A 145 -3.05 3.40 -17.16
C ASN A 145 -4.13 3.80 -16.13
N ASP A 146 -5.14 4.55 -16.57
CA ASP A 146 -6.25 4.98 -15.71
C ASP A 146 -7.09 3.77 -15.28
N ASP A 147 -7.29 2.81 -16.19
CA ASP A 147 -7.96 1.56 -15.89
C ASP A 147 -7.19 0.73 -14.84
N ARG A 148 -5.87 0.62 -14.99
CA ARG A 148 -5.02 -0.02 -13.98
C ARG A 148 -5.10 0.68 -12.61
N MET A 149 -5.02 2.01 -12.58
CA MET A 149 -5.13 2.79 -11.34
C MET A 149 -6.48 2.60 -10.66
N ARG A 150 -7.58 2.54 -11.45
CA ARG A 150 -8.93 2.27 -10.93
C ARG A 150 -9.02 0.88 -10.28
N ARG A 151 -8.46 -0.16 -10.92
CA ARG A 151 -8.42 -1.52 -10.37
C ARG A 151 -7.56 -1.59 -9.10
N GLN A 152 -6.39 -0.95 -9.10
CA GLN A 152 -5.53 -0.87 -7.92
C GLN A 152 -6.26 -0.24 -6.74
N ASN A 153 -6.94 0.90 -6.97
CA ASN A 153 -7.70 1.57 -5.91
C ASN A 153 -8.87 0.71 -5.40
N GLN A 154 -9.65 0.10 -6.30
CA GLN A 154 -10.74 -0.79 -5.93
C GLN A 154 -10.24 -1.96 -5.07
N PHE A 155 -9.17 -2.62 -5.52
CA PHE A 155 -8.58 -3.75 -4.80
C PHE A 155 -8.09 -3.33 -3.42
N LEU A 156 -7.37 -2.23 -3.33
CA LEU A 156 -6.84 -1.70 -2.07
C LEU A 156 -7.97 -1.37 -1.09
N MET A 157 -9.04 -0.73 -1.56
CA MET A 157 -10.20 -0.41 -0.71
C MET A 157 -10.88 -1.68 -0.18
N ALA A 158 -11.00 -2.72 -1.00
CA ALA A 158 -11.56 -4.01 -0.59
C ALA A 158 -10.66 -4.69 0.48
N LEU A 159 -9.35 -4.70 0.27
CA LEU A 159 -8.37 -5.22 1.24
C LEU A 159 -8.44 -4.45 2.57
N ILE A 160 -8.47 -3.11 2.53
CA ILE A 160 -8.59 -2.28 3.74
C ILE A 160 -9.87 -2.60 4.51
N GLN A 161 -11.00 -2.75 3.83
CA GLN A 161 -12.26 -3.10 4.47
C GLN A 161 -12.19 -4.47 5.15
N GLN A 162 -11.56 -5.44 4.51
CA GLN A 162 -11.36 -6.76 5.09
C GLN A 162 -10.46 -6.71 6.32
N LEU A 163 -9.33 -5.99 6.25
CA LEU A 163 -8.41 -5.81 7.38
C LEU A 163 -9.08 -5.10 8.57
N LYS A 164 -9.96 -4.12 8.31
CA LYS A 164 -10.74 -3.44 9.37
C LYS A 164 -11.71 -4.36 10.10
N GLY A 165 -12.19 -5.41 9.45
CA GLY A 165 -13.08 -6.41 10.04
C GLY A 165 -12.37 -7.48 10.86
N MET A 166 -11.04 -7.53 10.84
CA MET A 166 -10.24 -8.54 11.55
C MET A 166 -9.98 -8.12 13.01
N ASP A 167 -9.86 -9.10 13.90
CA ASP A 167 -9.38 -8.84 15.25
C ASP A 167 -7.89 -8.46 15.26
N GLY A 168 -7.47 -7.70 16.29
CA GLY A 168 -6.13 -7.13 16.33
C GLY A 168 -5.00 -8.16 16.39
N SER A 169 -5.22 -9.36 16.93
CA SER A 169 -4.21 -10.41 17.00
C SER A 169 -4.05 -11.09 15.65
N THR A 170 -5.14 -11.42 14.99
CA THR A 170 -5.14 -11.97 13.63
C THR A 170 -4.49 -11.00 12.65
N LEU A 171 -4.80 -9.71 12.75
CA LEU A 171 -4.17 -8.69 11.91
C LEU A 171 -2.65 -8.61 12.15
N TYR A 172 -2.20 -8.67 13.41
CA TYR A 172 -0.77 -8.68 13.73
C TYR A 172 -0.07 -9.87 13.04
N ASP A 173 -0.64 -11.07 13.14
CA ASP A 173 -0.08 -12.28 12.52
C ASP A 173 -0.06 -12.18 10.97
N VAL A 174 -1.11 -11.63 10.37
CA VAL A 174 -1.19 -11.37 8.92
C VAL A 174 -0.08 -10.43 8.47
N VAL A 175 0.07 -9.30 9.17
CA VAL A 175 1.08 -8.29 8.85
C VAL A 175 2.48 -8.85 9.01
N MET A 176 2.74 -9.63 10.07
CA MET A 176 4.05 -10.24 10.31
C MET A 176 4.41 -11.30 9.26
N ARG A 177 3.44 -12.08 8.78
CA ARG A 177 3.65 -13.03 7.68
C ARG A 177 3.88 -12.33 6.34
N GLY A 178 3.13 -11.24 6.06
CA GLY A 178 3.28 -10.46 4.84
C GLY A 178 4.57 -9.64 4.80
N ALA A 179 5.04 -9.16 5.96
CA ALA A 179 6.30 -8.42 6.06
C ALA A 179 7.54 -9.27 5.72
N GLY A 180 7.36 -10.59 5.67
CA GLY A 180 8.44 -11.50 5.33
C GLY A 180 9.58 -11.49 6.34
N GLU A 181 10.47 -12.40 6.20
CA GLU A 181 11.74 -12.45 6.91
C GLU A 181 12.69 -11.38 6.31
N TYR A 182 12.62 -10.14 6.81
CA TYR A 182 13.56 -9.08 6.48
C TYR A 182 14.44 -8.74 7.70
#